data_64c5f55cfe0fc1e6b0c797a11f953349
#
_entry.id   64c5f55cfe0fc1e6b0c797a11f953349
#
_cell.length_a   1.000
_cell.length_b   1.000
_cell.length_c   1.000
_cell.angle_alpha   90.00
_cell.angle_beta   90.00
_cell.angle_gamma   90.00
#
_symmetry.space_group_name_H-M   'P 1'
#
loop_
_entity.id
_entity.type
_entity.pdbx_description
1 polymer ?
#
loop_
_entity_poly.entity_id
_entity_poly.type
_entity_poly.pdbx_seq_one_letter_code
_entity_poly.pdbx_strand_id
1 'polypeptide(L)'
;CSKTFNATTGTPLSRLRDKERFEGYADCVRQGLSVRASAAKVGVTVDKAFRWRHRFLQSVVSQQPKGVAGMLEVDETYFRESQKGSRKLTRPARYRGGRAKGAGRKAADWVPVLVGRVRGQPYTVDKVLTRLNGAEVTAALKDAVKPGETVVCTDGHSAFLRLDKSLGVETRYFVAGYHGHTNKTFHVQTANNYHEQLKTWIQRGLRGVATKYLPNYLAWHRLMTWNKAGLTS
;
A
#
# COMPACT_ATOMS: atom_id res chain seq x y z
N CYS A 1 28.00 29.93 3.57
CA CYS A 1 26.53 29.89 3.47
C CYS A 1 25.95 29.25 4.73
N SER A 2 25.40 30.06 5.64
CA SER A 2 24.68 29.58 6.81
C SER A 2 23.27 29.10 6.36
N LYS A 3 23.11 27.83 6.11
CA LYS A 3 21.77 27.26 5.89
C LYS A 3 21.14 26.98 7.24
N THR A 4 20.06 27.68 7.57
CA THR A 4 19.25 27.36 8.73
C THR A 4 18.49 26.06 8.51
N PHE A 5 18.47 25.18 9.50
CA PHE A 5 17.72 23.95 9.48
C PHE A 5 16.91 23.78 10.78
N ASN A 6 15.87 22.97 10.73
CA ASN A 6 15.06 22.60 11.88
C ASN A 6 14.66 21.11 11.78
N ALA A 7 14.01 20.57 12.80
CA ALA A 7 13.63 19.15 12.88
C ALA A 7 12.83 18.62 11.67
N THR A 8 12.19 19.49 10.89
CA THR A 8 11.44 19.08 9.70
C THR A 8 12.21 19.30 8.38
N THR A 9 13.43 19.85 8.43
CA THR A 9 14.23 20.10 7.23
C THR A 9 14.58 18.80 6.53
N GLY A 10 14.38 18.74 5.21
CA GLY A 10 14.61 17.52 4.43
C GLY A 10 13.49 16.47 4.52
N THR A 11 12.48 16.70 5.35
CA THR A 11 11.32 15.81 5.47
C THR A 11 10.13 16.30 4.66
N PRO A 12 9.14 15.43 4.37
CA PRO A 12 7.87 15.86 3.76
C PRO A 12 7.11 16.92 4.56
N LEU A 13 7.41 17.09 5.86
CA LEU A 13 6.80 18.09 6.73
C LEU A 13 7.50 19.45 6.68
N SER A 14 8.60 19.57 5.93
CA SER A 14 9.35 20.82 5.77
C SER A 14 8.46 21.95 5.22
N ARG A 15 8.70 23.17 5.69
CA ARG A 15 7.98 24.39 5.28
C ARG A 15 6.47 24.40 5.56
N LEU A 16 5.95 23.47 6.34
CA LEU A 16 4.58 23.53 6.82
C LEU A 16 4.48 24.51 7.98
N ARG A 17 3.36 25.23 8.04
CA ARG A 17 3.00 26.18 9.12
C ARG A 17 2.18 25.45 10.19
N ASP A 18 1.97 26.12 11.35
CA ASP A 18 1.17 25.65 12.49
C ASP A 18 1.69 24.31 13.04
N LYS A 19 2.99 24.24 13.28
CA LYS A 19 3.67 23.02 13.75
C LYS A 19 3.17 22.54 15.10
N GLU A 20 2.69 23.45 15.94
CA GLU A 20 2.07 23.18 17.23
C GLU A 20 0.83 22.28 17.14
N ARG A 21 0.23 22.18 15.95
CA ARG A 21 -0.95 21.33 15.70
C ARG A 21 -0.60 19.98 15.08
N PHE A 22 0.69 19.71 14.84
CA PHE A 22 1.10 18.49 14.13
C PHE A 22 0.83 17.24 14.94
N GLU A 23 1.06 17.26 16.24
CA GLU A 23 0.81 16.11 17.11
C GLU A 23 -0.68 15.74 17.08
N GLY A 24 -1.55 16.71 17.34
CA GLY A 24 -3.00 16.47 17.25
C GLY A 24 -3.47 16.02 15.87
N TYR A 25 -2.78 16.47 14.79
CA TYR A 25 -3.10 15.98 13.45
C TYR A 25 -2.59 14.55 13.20
N ALA A 26 -1.40 14.19 13.71
CA ALA A 26 -0.88 12.84 13.67
C ALA A 26 -1.83 11.86 14.37
N ASP A 27 -2.39 12.28 15.52
CA ASP A 27 -3.40 11.49 16.24
C ASP A 27 -4.68 11.30 15.43
N CYS A 28 -5.13 12.32 14.71
CA CYS A 28 -6.26 12.18 13.79
C CYS A 28 -5.96 11.13 12.70
N VAL A 29 -4.73 11.09 12.18
CA VAL A 29 -4.32 10.08 11.19
C VAL A 29 -4.28 8.69 11.81
N ARG A 30 -3.71 8.52 13.02
CA ARG A 30 -3.71 7.24 13.74
C ARG A 30 -5.13 6.71 14.01
N GLN A 31 -6.05 7.60 14.37
CA GLN A 31 -7.47 7.27 14.60
C GLN A 31 -8.26 7.03 13.31
N GLY A 32 -7.65 7.19 12.14
CA GLY A 32 -8.33 6.96 10.86
C GLY A 32 -9.38 8.04 10.51
N LEU A 33 -9.35 9.22 11.13
CA LEU A 33 -10.35 10.26 10.92
C LEU A 33 -10.36 10.76 9.47
N SER A 34 -11.53 11.17 8.98
CA SER A 34 -11.64 11.82 7.68
C SER A 34 -10.90 13.16 7.66
N VAL A 35 -10.59 13.68 6.47
CA VAL A 35 -9.94 15.00 6.34
C VAL A 35 -10.76 16.11 7.00
N ARG A 36 -12.10 16.08 6.82
CA ARG A 36 -13.00 17.08 7.42
C ARG A 36 -13.04 16.99 8.93
N ALA A 37 -13.14 15.77 9.48
CA ALA A 37 -13.11 15.57 10.93
C ALA A 37 -11.77 15.98 11.54
N SER A 38 -10.64 15.66 10.88
CA SER A 38 -9.31 16.09 11.31
C SER A 38 -9.18 17.62 11.26
N ALA A 39 -9.69 18.27 10.20
CA ALA A 39 -9.65 19.72 10.08
C ALA A 39 -10.40 20.41 11.23
N ALA A 40 -11.62 19.94 11.53
CA ALA A 40 -12.41 20.45 12.64
C ALA A 40 -11.72 20.23 13.99
N LYS A 41 -11.20 19.01 14.24
CA LYS A 41 -10.57 18.65 15.51
C LYS A 41 -9.32 19.49 15.84
N VAL A 42 -8.49 19.78 14.81
CA VAL A 42 -7.25 20.56 15.02
C VAL A 42 -7.38 22.04 14.67
N GLY A 43 -8.56 22.51 14.27
CA GLY A 43 -8.82 23.92 14.01
C GLY A 43 -8.09 24.45 12.77
N VAL A 44 -8.04 23.68 11.66
CA VAL A 44 -7.44 24.10 10.40
C VAL A 44 -8.46 24.01 9.25
N THR A 45 -8.18 24.66 8.12
CA THR A 45 -9.04 24.53 6.95
C THR A 45 -8.98 23.13 6.35
N VAL A 46 -10.05 22.68 5.71
CA VAL A 46 -10.13 21.36 5.06
C VAL A 46 -9.03 21.19 4.01
N ASP A 47 -8.71 22.25 3.24
CA ASP A 47 -7.64 22.23 2.25
C ASP A 47 -6.25 22.08 2.90
N LYS A 48 -5.99 22.76 4.02
CA LYS A 48 -4.76 22.57 4.82
C LYS A 48 -4.68 21.14 5.35
N ALA A 49 -5.75 20.63 5.95
CA ALA A 49 -5.82 19.26 6.46
C ALA A 49 -5.60 18.21 5.35
N PHE A 50 -6.16 18.44 4.14
CA PHE A 50 -5.92 17.58 2.99
C PHE A 50 -4.45 17.55 2.58
N ARG A 51 -3.79 18.71 2.48
CA ARG A 51 -2.35 18.79 2.16
C ARG A 51 -1.50 18.15 3.25
N TRP A 52 -1.82 18.40 4.51
CA TRP A 52 -1.14 17.77 5.63
C TRP A 52 -1.26 16.26 5.60
N ARG A 53 -2.47 15.72 5.34
CA ARG A 53 -2.69 14.27 5.21
C ARG A 53 -1.65 13.64 4.30
N HIS A 54 -1.48 14.19 3.12
CA HIS A 54 -0.55 13.61 2.15
C HIS A 54 0.92 13.80 2.56
N ARG A 55 1.27 14.90 3.21
CA ARG A 55 2.62 15.13 3.73
C ARG A 55 2.95 14.17 4.88
N PHE A 56 2.04 13.99 5.83
CA PHE A 56 2.22 13.04 6.92
C PHE A 56 2.32 11.60 6.42
N LEU A 57 1.44 11.20 5.51
CA LEU A 57 1.47 9.85 4.96
C LEU A 57 2.71 9.61 4.08
N GLN A 58 3.20 10.62 3.37
CA GLN A 58 4.41 10.53 2.57
C GLN A 58 5.65 10.24 3.45
N SER A 59 5.70 10.74 4.69
CA SER A 59 6.83 10.49 5.59
C SER A 59 6.94 9.02 6.02
N VAL A 60 5.87 8.24 5.88
CA VAL A 60 5.81 6.85 6.32
C VAL A 60 5.70 5.83 5.17
N VAL A 61 5.69 6.30 3.91
CA VAL A 61 5.62 5.41 2.74
C VAL A 61 6.79 4.41 2.71
N SER A 62 7.99 4.86 3.07
CA SER A 62 9.20 4.04 3.10
C SER A 62 9.30 3.10 4.29
N GLN A 63 8.43 3.25 5.29
CA GLN A 63 8.40 2.36 6.46
C GLN A 63 7.80 1.02 6.06
N GLN A 64 8.64 0.11 5.61
CA GLN A 64 8.32 -1.27 5.24
C GLN A 64 8.97 -2.22 6.25
N PRO A 65 8.41 -3.42 6.49
CA PRO A 65 9.09 -4.45 7.26
C PRO A 65 10.43 -4.79 6.60
N LYS A 66 11.43 -5.11 7.41
CA LYS A 66 12.75 -5.51 6.93
C LYS A 66 13.14 -6.86 7.51
N GLY A 67 13.72 -7.72 6.68
CA GLY A 67 14.29 -8.98 7.12
C GLY A 67 13.29 -9.89 7.85
N VAL A 68 12.04 -9.99 7.35
CA VAL A 68 11.04 -10.86 7.95
C VAL A 68 11.41 -12.32 7.76
N ALA A 69 11.34 -13.09 8.84
CA ALA A 69 11.50 -14.54 8.82
C ALA A 69 10.12 -15.22 8.81
N GLY A 70 10.10 -16.50 8.40
CA GLY A 70 8.89 -17.31 8.36
C GLY A 70 8.16 -17.22 7.04
N MET A 71 6.86 -17.49 7.06
CA MET A 71 6.06 -17.62 5.83
C MET A 71 5.50 -16.27 5.38
N LEU A 72 5.91 -15.84 4.20
CA LEU A 72 5.45 -14.62 3.53
C LEU A 72 4.54 -15.00 2.35
N GLU A 73 3.26 -14.70 2.46
CA GLU A 73 2.29 -14.88 1.37
C GLU A 73 2.35 -13.65 0.47
N VAL A 74 2.71 -13.84 -0.80
CA VAL A 74 2.88 -12.76 -1.78
C VAL A 74 1.90 -12.94 -2.93
N ASP A 75 1.14 -11.89 -3.19
CA ASP A 75 0.16 -11.88 -4.27
C ASP A 75 -0.02 -10.44 -4.78
N GLU A 76 -0.56 -10.28 -5.97
CA GLU A 76 -0.86 -8.96 -6.49
C GLU A 76 -2.37 -8.66 -6.45
N THR A 77 -2.66 -7.39 -6.37
CA THR A 77 -4.02 -6.88 -6.56
C THR A 77 -4.01 -5.65 -7.46
N TYR A 78 -5.16 -5.34 -8.05
CA TYR A 78 -5.27 -4.26 -9.01
C TYR A 78 -6.25 -3.21 -8.54
N PHE A 79 -5.82 -1.95 -8.62
CA PHE A 79 -6.68 -0.78 -8.43
C PHE A 79 -6.93 -0.10 -9.76
N ARG A 80 -8.17 0.33 -9.96
CA ARG A 80 -8.48 1.11 -11.16
C ARG A 80 -7.77 2.45 -11.12
N GLU A 81 -7.05 2.82 -12.20
CA GLU A 81 -6.41 4.13 -12.32
C GLU A 81 -7.44 5.22 -12.03
N SER A 82 -7.07 6.22 -11.25
CA SER A 82 -7.96 7.29 -10.81
C SER A 82 -7.24 8.63 -10.81
N GLN A 83 -7.85 9.60 -11.47
CA GLN A 83 -7.44 11.01 -11.47
C GLN A 83 -8.38 11.85 -10.59
N LYS A 84 -8.93 11.24 -9.53
CA LYS A 84 -9.86 11.89 -8.61
C LYS A 84 -9.32 13.24 -8.11
N GLY A 85 -10.14 14.28 -8.21
CA GLY A 85 -9.78 15.65 -7.82
C GLY A 85 -8.94 16.42 -8.85
N SER A 86 -8.58 15.83 -9.99
CA SER A 86 -7.92 16.57 -11.07
C SER A 86 -8.95 17.38 -11.86
N ARG A 87 -8.62 18.64 -12.13
CA ARG A 87 -9.39 19.50 -13.06
C ARG A 87 -8.96 19.28 -14.51
N LYS A 88 -7.78 18.71 -14.73
CA LYS A 88 -7.24 18.39 -16.07
C LYS A 88 -7.03 16.87 -16.14
N LEU A 89 -7.92 16.19 -16.84
CA LEU A 89 -7.80 14.76 -17.07
C LEU A 89 -6.89 14.51 -18.26
N THR A 90 -6.01 13.51 -18.14
CA THR A 90 -5.13 13.05 -19.24
C THR A 90 -5.82 12.01 -20.14
N ARG A 91 -7.05 11.65 -19.82
CA ARG A 91 -7.92 10.73 -20.57
C ARG A 91 -9.37 11.21 -20.49
N PRO A 92 -10.25 10.70 -21.36
CA PRO A 92 -11.68 10.99 -21.25
C PRO A 92 -12.25 10.62 -19.87
N ALA A 93 -13.23 11.39 -19.42
CA ALA A 93 -13.97 11.08 -18.20
C ALA A 93 -14.61 9.69 -18.31
N ARG A 94 -14.61 8.94 -17.21
CA ARG A 94 -15.29 7.65 -17.15
C ARG A 94 -16.76 7.84 -16.84
N TYR A 95 -17.62 7.12 -17.55
CA TYR A 95 -19.05 7.10 -17.27
C TYR A 95 -19.36 6.26 -16.02
N ARG A 96 -20.38 6.67 -15.30
CA ARG A 96 -20.94 5.93 -14.18
C ARG A 96 -21.55 4.62 -14.71
N GLY A 97 -21.27 3.49 -14.06
CA GLY A 97 -21.80 2.19 -14.50
C GLY A 97 -20.84 1.35 -15.35
N GLY A 98 -19.66 1.86 -15.70
CA GLY A 98 -18.62 1.07 -16.33
C GLY A 98 -18.50 1.20 -17.84
N ARG A 99 -17.91 0.23 -18.48
CA ARG A 99 -17.65 0.20 -19.92
C ARG A 99 -18.85 -0.29 -20.70
N ALA A 100 -18.93 0.12 -21.97
CA ALA A 100 -19.83 -0.52 -22.94
C ALA A 100 -19.63 -2.06 -22.92
N LYS A 101 -20.75 -2.81 -23.06
CA LYS A 101 -20.74 -4.29 -23.14
C LYS A 101 -19.70 -4.72 -24.18
N GLY A 102 -18.78 -5.64 -23.83
CA GLY A 102 -17.75 -6.15 -24.74
C GLY A 102 -16.38 -5.43 -24.70
N ALA A 103 -16.24 -4.29 -24.02
CA ALA A 103 -14.94 -3.65 -23.87
C ALA A 103 -14.07 -4.39 -22.83
N GLY A 104 -13.08 -5.13 -23.29
CA GLY A 104 -12.12 -5.83 -22.43
C GLY A 104 -11.36 -4.90 -21.46
N ARG A 105 -10.68 -5.48 -20.46
CA ARG A 105 -9.79 -4.72 -19.55
C ARG A 105 -8.60 -4.21 -20.33
N LYS A 106 -8.42 -2.86 -20.36
CA LYS A 106 -7.18 -2.28 -20.86
C LYS A 106 -6.16 -2.24 -19.72
N ALA A 107 -4.96 -2.74 -19.95
CA ALA A 107 -3.89 -2.76 -18.94
C ALA A 107 -3.62 -1.37 -18.34
N ALA A 108 -3.64 -0.31 -19.16
CA ALA A 108 -3.47 1.08 -18.73
C ALA A 108 -4.54 1.59 -17.74
N ASP A 109 -5.66 0.89 -17.59
CA ASP A 109 -6.71 1.28 -16.63
C ASP A 109 -6.48 0.68 -15.24
N TRP A 110 -5.46 -0.14 -15.05
CA TRP A 110 -5.23 -0.88 -13.82
C TRP A 110 -3.81 -0.67 -13.31
N VAL A 111 -3.72 -0.39 -12.04
CA VAL A 111 -2.48 -0.17 -11.31
C VAL A 111 -2.22 -1.41 -10.47
N PRO A 112 -1.16 -2.17 -10.75
CA PRO A 112 -0.80 -3.34 -9.96
C PRO A 112 -0.21 -2.89 -8.61
N VAL A 113 -0.62 -3.58 -7.55
CA VAL A 113 -0.09 -3.42 -6.20
C VAL A 113 0.34 -4.80 -5.71
N LEU A 114 1.63 -4.93 -5.42
CA LEU A 114 2.17 -6.09 -4.74
C LEU A 114 1.81 -6.02 -3.27
N VAL A 115 1.39 -7.14 -2.71
CA VAL A 115 1.15 -7.30 -1.27
C VAL A 115 1.85 -8.56 -0.80
N GLY A 116 2.68 -8.43 0.23
CA GLY A 116 3.25 -9.53 0.98
C GLY A 116 2.72 -9.50 2.42
N ARG A 117 2.16 -10.61 2.90
CA ARG A 117 1.67 -10.75 4.28
C ARG A 117 2.44 -11.83 5.01
N VAL A 118 3.01 -11.47 6.17
CA VAL A 118 3.64 -12.46 7.05
C VAL A 118 2.56 -13.21 7.81
N ARG A 119 2.56 -14.54 7.68
CA ARG A 119 1.56 -15.38 8.33
C ARG A 119 1.70 -15.34 9.85
N GLY A 120 0.57 -15.17 10.54
CA GLY A 120 0.56 -15.08 12.01
C GLY A 120 1.10 -13.77 12.58
N GLN A 121 1.51 -12.83 11.72
CA GLN A 121 2.04 -11.54 12.15
C GLN A 121 1.34 -10.40 11.40
N PRO A 122 1.30 -9.19 11.97
CA PRO A 122 0.64 -8.04 11.34
C PRO A 122 1.47 -7.40 10.22
N TYR A 123 2.69 -7.87 9.97
CA TYR A 123 3.58 -7.28 8.98
C TYR A 123 3.04 -7.42 7.57
N THR A 124 3.03 -6.31 6.87
CA THR A 124 2.65 -6.22 5.46
C THR A 124 3.73 -5.49 4.69
N VAL A 125 4.16 -6.08 3.59
CA VAL A 125 4.93 -5.41 2.54
C VAL A 125 3.95 -5.01 1.45
N ASP A 126 3.91 -3.76 1.06
CA ASP A 126 3.06 -3.31 -0.05
C ASP A 126 3.79 -2.33 -0.96
N LYS A 127 3.59 -2.46 -2.25
CA LYS A 127 4.23 -1.60 -3.26
C LYS A 127 3.32 -1.41 -4.46
N VAL A 128 3.16 -0.16 -4.87
CA VAL A 128 2.59 0.15 -6.18
C VAL A 128 3.66 -0.16 -7.23
N LEU A 129 3.33 -1.00 -8.20
CA LEU A 129 4.21 -1.36 -9.29
C LEU A 129 3.83 -0.57 -10.56
N THR A 130 4.81 -0.33 -11.43
CA THR A 130 4.55 0.19 -12.77
C THR A 130 4.01 -0.93 -13.66
N ARG A 131 4.62 -2.11 -13.52
CA ARG A 131 4.22 -3.35 -14.21
C ARG A 131 4.40 -4.53 -13.26
N LEU A 132 3.59 -5.54 -13.43
CA LEU A 132 3.79 -6.82 -12.74
C LEU A 132 4.84 -7.63 -13.52
N ASN A 133 6.08 -7.61 -13.05
CA ASN A 133 7.19 -8.40 -13.59
C ASN A 133 8.19 -8.78 -12.48
N GLY A 134 9.06 -9.77 -12.77
CA GLY A 134 9.99 -10.31 -11.78
C GLY A 134 10.97 -9.27 -11.23
N ALA A 135 11.41 -8.29 -12.03
CA ALA A 135 12.36 -7.28 -11.58
C ALA A 135 11.73 -6.33 -10.53
N GLU A 136 10.52 -5.84 -10.81
CA GLU A 136 9.80 -4.96 -9.86
C GLU A 136 9.38 -5.71 -8.58
N VAL A 137 8.97 -6.97 -8.71
CA VAL A 137 8.62 -7.83 -7.56
C VAL A 137 9.86 -8.08 -6.70
N THR A 138 10.99 -8.48 -7.31
CA THR A 138 12.27 -8.68 -6.60
C THR A 138 12.70 -7.40 -5.87
N ALA A 139 12.66 -6.25 -6.56
CA ALA A 139 13.03 -4.97 -5.97
C ALA A 139 12.10 -4.55 -4.82
N ALA A 140 10.82 -4.93 -4.86
CA ALA A 140 9.88 -4.63 -3.79
C ALA A 140 10.07 -5.50 -2.55
N LEU A 141 10.54 -6.75 -2.72
CA LEU A 141 10.70 -7.71 -1.64
C LEU A 141 12.13 -7.77 -1.06
N LYS A 142 13.12 -7.24 -1.78
CA LYS A 142 14.56 -7.40 -1.45
C LYS A 142 14.90 -7.08 0.00
N ASP A 143 14.44 -5.95 0.52
CA ASP A 143 14.76 -5.52 1.88
C ASP A 143 13.82 -6.15 2.92
N ALA A 144 12.68 -6.67 2.47
CA ALA A 144 11.65 -7.21 3.34
C ALA A 144 11.93 -8.65 3.77
N VAL A 145 12.55 -9.45 2.90
CA VAL A 145 12.81 -10.87 3.17
C VAL A 145 14.17 -11.06 3.83
N LYS A 146 14.31 -12.15 4.57
CA LYS A 146 15.57 -12.62 5.14
C LYS A 146 16.01 -13.89 4.42
N PRO A 147 17.10 -13.84 3.61
CA PRO A 147 17.61 -15.03 2.90
C PRO A 147 17.80 -16.21 3.82
N GLY A 148 17.39 -17.40 3.39
CA GLY A 148 17.48 -18.65 4.16
C GLY A 148 16.47 -18.80 5.30
N GLU A 149 15.75 -17.74 5.69
CA GLU A 149 14.77 -17.78 6.79
C GLU A 149 13.33 -17.44 6.35
N THR A 150 13.16 -16.90 5.12
CA THR A 150 11.85 -16.58 4.56
C THR A 150 11.41 -17.66 3.59
N VAL A 151 10.19 -18.15 3.75
CA VAL A 151 9.49 -19.00 2.77
C VAL A 151 8.43 -18.14 2.09
N VAL A 152 8.58 -17.90 0.79
CA VAL A 152 7.61 -17.13 -0.01
C VAL A 152 6.56 -18.09 -0.58
N CYS A 153 5.29 -17.83 -0.28
CA CYS A 153 4.15 -18.52 -0.86
C CYS A 153 3.46 -17.63 -1.89
N THR A 154 3.21 -18.11 -3.10
CA THR A 154 2.58 -17.36 -4.19
C THR A 154 1.75 -18.25 -5.09
N ASP A 155 0.89 -17.68 -5.94
CA ASP A 155 0.00 -18.39 -6.87
C ASP A 155 0.70 -18.97 -8.11
N GLY A 156 2.00 -18.72 -8.27
CA GLY A 156 2.78 -19.21 -9.41
C GLY A 156 2.67 -18.35 -10.68
N HIS A 157 2.15 -17.12 -10.58
CA HIS A 157 2.22 -16.17 -11.70
C HIS A 157 3.67 -15.94 -12.14
N SER A 158 3.90 -15.77 -13.45
CA SER A 158 5.26 -15.66 -14.04
C SER A 158 6.15 -14.59 -13.42
N ALA A 159 5.57 -13.51 -12.87
CA ALA A 159 6.31 -12.46 -12.18
C ALA A 159 6.94 -12.92 -10.84
N PHE A 160 6.47 -14.03 -10.26
CA PHE A 160 6.98 -14.58 -9.01
C PHE A 160 7.96 -15.74 -9.22
N LEU A 161 8.11 -16.19 -10.46
CA LEU A 161 9.10 -17.22 -10.78
C LEU A 161 10.52 -16.70 -10.51
N ARG A 162 11.40 -17.55 -10.03
CA ARG A 162 12.82 -17.26 -9.72
C ARG A 162 13.07 -16.32 -8.52
N LEU A 163 12.09 -16.09 -7.64
CA LEU A 163 12.33 -15.37 -6.38
C LEU A 163 13.34 -16.10 -5.48
N ASP A 164 13.36 -17.43 -5.54
CA ASP A 164 14.37 -18.28 -4.89
C ASP A 164 15.78 -17.86 -5.29
N LYS A 165 16.05 -17.74 -6.57
CA LYS A 165 17.37 -17.34 -7.10
C LYS A 165 17.68 -15.86 -6.87
N SER A 166 16.66 -15.00 -7.00
CA SER A 166 16.84 -13.54 -6.93
C SER A 166 17.00 -13.02 -5.51
N LEU A 167 16.39 -13.69 -4.53
CA LEU A 167 16.31 -13.22 -3.13
C LEU A 167 16.93 -14.20 -2.14
N GLY A 168 17.36 -15.40 -2.58
CA GLY A 168 17.88 -16.44 -1.69
C GLY A 168 16.85 -16.98 -0.69
N VAL A 169 15.57 -17.04 -1.11
CA VAL A 169 14.45 -17.50 -0.30
C VAL A 169 13.91 -18.81 -0.81
N GLU A 170 13.30 -19.60 0.07
CA GLU A 170 12.51 -20.74 -0.37
C GLU A 170 11.20 -20.24 -0.99
N THR A 171 10.83 -20.76 -2.18
CA THR A 171 9.58 -20.38 -2.84
C THR A 171 8.65 -21.59 -2.97
N ARG A 172 7.40 -21.40 -2.57
CA ARG A 172 6.32 -22.40 -2.68
C ARG A 172 5.20 -21.84 -3.54
N TYR A 173 4.89 -22.53 -4.61
CA TYR A 173 3.85 -22.16 -5.56
C TYR A 173 2.55 -22.91 -5.25
N PHE A 174 1.45 -22.19 -5.21
CA PHE A 174 0.12 -22.74 -5.08
C PHE A 174 -0.69 -22.35 -6.32
N VAL A 175 -0.96 -23.33 -7.18
CA VAL A 175 -1.81 -23.13 -8.37
C VAL A 175 -3.19 -23.68 -8.06
N ALA A 176 -4.18 -22.80 -7.93
CA ALA A 176 -5.56 -23.17 -7.72
C ALA A 176 -6.07 -24.04 -8.91
N GLY A 177 -6.64 -25.18 -8.62
CA GLY A 177 -7.19 -26.10 -9.63
C GLY A 177 -6.29 -27.28 -10.00
N TYR A 178 -4.99 -27.25 -9.76
CA TYR A 178 -4.10 -28.39 -10.04
C TYR A 178 -3.88 -29.32 -8.83
N HIS A 179 -4.02 -28.81 -7.61
CA HIS A 179 -3.76 -29.52 -6.35
C HIS A 179 -4.93 -29.54 -5.36
N GLY A 180 -6.18 -29.41 -5.88
CA GLY A 180 -7.33 -29.24 -4.99
C GLY A 180 -7.34 -27.86 -4.31
N HIS A 181 -8.42 -27.51 -3.64
CA HIS A 181 -8.61 -26.16 -3.09
C HIS A 181 -7.71 -25.77 -1.90
N THR A 182 -6.89 -26.69 -1.38
CA THR A 182 -5.92 -26.35 -0.32
C THR A 182 -4.82 -27.40 -0.20
N ASN A 183 -3.60 -27.04 -0.50
CA ASN A 183 -2.51 -27.58 0.31
C ASN A 183 -2.61 -26.85 1.66
N LYS A 184 -3.03 -27.53 2.72
CA LYS A 184 -3.37 -26.94 4.04
C LYS A 184 -2.27 -26.01 4.59
N THR A 185 -1.03 -26.18 4.15
CA THR A 185 0.14 -25.44 4.64
C THR A 185 0.53 -24.27 3.74
N PHE A 186 0.45 -24.40 2.41
CA PHE A 186 0.90 -23.37 1.46
C PHE A 186 -0.28 -22.79 0.69
N HIS A 187 -0.57 -21.52 0.93
CA HIS A 187 -1.68 -20.77 0.32
C HIS A 187 -1.39 -19.27 0.36
N VAL A 188 -2.22 -18.46 -0.29
CA VAL A 188 -2.16 -16.99 -0.30
C VAL A 188 -3.41 -16.34 0.32
N GLN A 189 -4.10 -17.06 1.19
CA GLN A 189 -5.38 -16.59 1.77
C GLN A 189 -5.23 -15.37 2.67
N THR A 190 -4.09 -15.25 3.39
CA THR A 190 -3.84 -14.09 4.25
C THR A 190 -3.61 -12.82 3.41
N ALA A 191 -2.91 -12.96 2.27
CA ALA A 191 -2.75 -11.89 1.30
C ALA A 191 -4.10 -11.50 0.68
N ASN A 192 -4.90 -12.48 0.26
CA ASN A 192 -6.24 -12.26 -0.30
C ASN A 192 -7.19 -11.57 0.67
N ASN A 193 -7.21 -11.98 1.94
CA ASN A 193 -8.00 -11.31 2.96
C ASN A 193 -7.57 -9.84 3.14
N TYR A 194 -6.27 -9.57 3.12
CA TYR A 194 -5.77 -8.20 3.15
C TYR A 194 -6.18 -7.39 1.92
N HIS A 195 -6.19 -8.00 0.72
CA HIS A 195 -6.69 -7.37 -0.50
C HIS A 195 -8.14 -6.91 -0.36
N GLU A 196 -9.00 -7.76 0.18
CA GLU A 196 -10.42 -7.42 0.38
C GLU A 196 -10.61 -6.30 1.41
N GLN A 197 -9.88 -6.34 2.52
CA GLN A 197 -9.88 -5.27 3.52
C GLN A 197 -9.41 -3.95 2.93
N LEU A 198 -8.29 -3.94 2.20
CA LEU A 198 -7.72 -2.77 1.57
C LEU A 198 -8.65 -2.18 0.49
N LYS A 199 -9.20 -3.02 -0.38
CA LYS A 199 -10.16 -2.60 -1.41
C LYS A 199 -11.43 -2.02 -0.80
N THR A 200 -12.00 -2.70 0.19
CA THR A 200 -13.19 -2.24 0.88
C THR A 200 -12.95 -0.88 1.56
N TRP A 201 -11.82 -0.75 2.26
CA TRP A 201 -11.46 0.50 2.91
C TRP A 201 -11.27 1.66 1.91
N ILE A 202 -10.55 1.42 0.80
CA ILE A 202 -10.34 2.44 -0.24
C ILE A 202 -11.66 2.79 -0.95
N GLN A 203 -12.47 1.79 -1.31
CA GLN A 203 -13.68 2.02 -2.12
C GLN A 203 -14.84 2.54 -1.29
N ARG A 204 -15.13 1.91 -0.16
CA ARG A 204 -16.28 2.26 0.70
C ARG A 204 -15.92 3.34 1.71
N GLY A 205 -14.80 3.19 2.44
CA GLY A 205 -14.38 4.13 3.46
C GLY A 205 -13.94 5.48 2.90
N LEU A 206 -13.12 5.48 1.85
CA LEU A 206 -12.55 6.69 1.24
C LEU A 206 -13.25 7.10 -0.06
N ARG A 207 -14.19 6.28 -0.56
CA ARG A 207 -14.86 6.48 -1.87
C ARG A 207 -13.86 6.63 -3.02
N GLY A 208 -12.77 5.84 -2.98
CA GLY A 208 -11.66 5.85 -3.92
C GLY A 208 -10.63 6.95 -3.65
N VAL A 209 -9.41 6.72 -4.11
CA VAL A 209 -8.28 7.63 -4.02
C VAL A 209 -7.68 7.88 -5.40
N ALA A 210 -7.03 9.03 -5.60
CA ALA A 210 -6.28 9.26 -6.83
C ALA A 210 -5.02 8.38 -6.85
N THR A 211 -4.71 7.80 -8.01
CA THR A 211 -3.57 6.89 -8.17
C THR A 211 -2.25 7.49 -7.67
N LYS A 212 -2.02 8.78 -7.90
CA LYS A 212 -0.82 9.47 -7.42
C LYS A 212 -0.63 9.44 -5.90
N TYR A 213 -1.70 9.22 -5.15
CA TYR A 213 -1.68 9.13 -3.68
C TYR A 213 -1.80 7.68 -3.17
N LEU A 214 -1.95 6.71 -4.06
CA LEU A 214 -2.12 5.31 -3.66
C LEU A 214 -1.02 4.82 -2.71
N PRO A 215 0.28 5.10 -2.93
CA PRO A 215 1.33 4.72 -1.99
C PRO A 215 1.11 5.25 -0.56
N ASN A 216 0.63 6.49 -0.43
CA ASN A 216 0.34 7.09 0.86
C ASN A 216 -0.78 6.35 1.61
N TYR A 217 -1.80 5.90 0.88
CA TYR A 217 -2.92 5.18 1.47
C TYR A 217 -2.58 3.72 1.78
N LEU A 218 -1.72 3.08 1.00
CA LEU A 218 -1.14 1.79 1.35
C LEU A 218 -0.39 1.90 2.69
N ALA A 219 0.52 2.87 2.81
CA ALA A 219 1.26 3.13 4.04
C ALA A 219 0.31 3.39 5.23
N TRP A 220 -0.74 4.15 5.03
CA TRP A 220 -1.73 4.42 6.07
C TRP A 220 -2.45 3.15 6.52
N HIS A 221 -2.92 2.33 5.59
CA HIS A 221 -3.60 1.07 5.90
C HIS A 221 -2.67 0.12 6.67
N ARG A 222 -1.42 0.03 6.24
CA ARG A 222 -0.36 -0.74 6.90
C ARG A 222 -0.14 -0.28 8.34
N LEU A 223 0.03 1.02 8.56
CA LEU A 223 0.21 1.59 9.91
C LEU A 223 -1.00 1.34 10.81
N MET A 224 -2.22 1.48 10.31
CA MET A 224 -3.42 1.16 11.08
C MET A 224 -3.46 -0.31 11.48
N THR A 225 -3.00 -1.21 10.63
CA THR A 225 -2.89 -2.64 10.93
C THR A 225 -1.84 -2.89 12.01
N TRP A 226 -0.68 -2.24 11.92
CA TRP A 226 0.38 -2.36 12.94
C TRP A 226 -0.04 -1.77 14.28
N ASN A 227 -0.69 -0.60 14.27
CA ASN A 227 -1.18 0.06 15.49
C ASN A 227 -2.18 -0.82 16.24
N LYS A 228 -3.12 -1.46 15.53
CA LYS A 228 -4.05 -2.42 16.13
C LYS A 228 -3.35 -3.62 16.77
N ALA A 229 -2.17 -3.98 16.32
CA ALA A 229 -1.35 -5.05 16.86
C ALA A 229 -0.34 -4.57 17.92
N GLY A 230 -0.37 -3.29 18.32
CA GLY A 230 0.55 -2.74 19.31
C GLY A 230 2.00 -2.56 18.83
N LEU A 231 2.24 -2.53 17.51
CA LEU A 231 3.60 -2.45 16.92
C LEU A 231 4.06 -1.02 16.61
N THR A 232 3.24 -0.03 16.84
CA THR A 232 3.59 1.39 16.70
C THR A 232 3.56 2.07 18.06
N SER A 233 4.70 2.29 18.63
CA SER A 233 4.89 3.19 19.78
C SER A 233 5.14 4.63 19.31
#